data_56a1642527c3d55f8f90f218fd608920
#
_entry.id   56a1642527c3d55f8f90f218fd608920
#
_cell.length_a   1.000
_cell.length_b   1.000
_cell.length_c   1.000
_cell.angle_alpha   90.00
_cell.angle_beta   90.00
_cell.angle_gamma   90.00
#
_symmetry.space_group_name_H-M   'P 1'
#
loop_
_entity.id
_entity.type
_entity.pdbx_description
1 polymer ?
#
loop_
_entity_poly.entity_id
_entity_poly.type
_entity_poly.pdbx_seq_one_letter_code
_entity_poly.pdbx_strand_id
1 'polypeptide(L)'
;AYRPLLETAVLMDSIPMVDVVAEVAKRSLSNVSQTTYNEAFWNEGFTADGAGWGHGMQCLVWGYPIHGASSAQDMLWILRDTPWGQSLTRENVEALLNFYRGSTFYHYKGYIPPCLDRYSMVYYEGKPAHIPYYEMLKASVERWPASFTDSELRELKQLIKEAGQNNIRMEGYPAGRYNGTRWFYNNDDLIKRTPDYYMMVNMASSRCDGLESAGNFADEFNIYTNDGLTLFQRKGDEYRKI
;
A
#
# COMPACT_ATOMS: atom_id res chain seq x y z
N ALA A 1 1.25 -15.21 -4.18
CA ALA A 1 1.09 -16.54 -4.75
C ALA A 1 0.98 -17.65 -3.68
N TYR A 2 0.34 -17.39 -2.52
CA TYR A 2 0.22 -18.38 -1.43
C TYR A 2 -0.70 -19.55 -1.80
N ARG A 3 -1.76 -19.30 -2.56
CA ARG A 3 -2.77 -20.29 -2.87
C ARG A 3 -2.20 -21.50 -3.65
N PRO A 4 -1.41 -21.33 -4.72
CA PRO A 4 -0.77 -22.46 -5.38
C PRO A 4 0.16 -23.27 -4.47
N LEU A 5 0.84 -22.60 -3.53
CA LEU A 5 1.69 -23.30 -2.56
C LEU A 5 0.88 -24.16 -1.60
N LEU A 6 -0.27 -23.65 -1.12
CA LEU A 6 -1.17 -24.42 -0.27
C LEU A 6 -1.77 -25.60 -1.04
N GLU A 7 -2.22 -25.37 -2.27
CA GLU A 7 -2.75 -26.44 -3.13
C GLU A 7 -1.70 -27.54 -3.38
N THR A 8 -0.45 -27.15 -3.60
CA THR A 8 0.66 -28.09 -3.73
C THR A 8 0.89 -28.87 -2.42
N ALA A 9 0.88 -28.18 -1.27
CA ALA A 9 1.04 -28.84 0.03
C ALA A 9 -0.05 -29.87 0.29
N VAL A 10 -1.29 -29.55 -0.07
CA VAL A 10 -2.44 -30.49 0.04
C VAL A 10 -2.30 -31.68 -0.91
N LEU A 11 -1.93 -31.43 -2.16
CA LEU A 11 -1.71 -32.52 -3.13
C LEU A 11 -0.57 -33.47 -2.73
N MET A 12 0.43 -32.93 -2.02
CA MET A 12 1.56 -33.72 -1.52
C MET A 12 1.31 -34.34 -0.15
N ASP A 13 0.13 -34.13 0.44
CA ASP A 13 -0.21 -34.55 1.81
C ASP A 13 0.87 -34.11 2.83
N SER A 14 1.34 -32.87 2.69
CA SER A 14 2.48 -32.35 3.46
C SER A 14 2.08 -31.30 4.48
N ILE A 15 1.85 -31.73 5.72
CA ILE A 15 1.62 -30.84 6.87
C ILE A 15 2.75 -29.81 7.03
N PRO A 16 4.03 -30.18 6.97
CA PRO A 16 5.10 -29.19 7.12
C PRO A 16 5.09 -28.07 6.07
N MET A 17 4.63 -28.35 4.86
CA MET A 17 4.47 -27.30 3.86
C MET A 17 3.31 -26.35 4.19
N VAL A 18 2.22 -26.86 4.76
CA VAL A 18 1.12 -26.00 5.23
C VAL A 18 1.57 -25.12 6.40
N ASP A 19 2.36 -25.65 7.34
CA ASP A 19 2.96 -24.89 8.43
C ASP A 19 3.77 -23.70 7.90
N VAL A 20 4.62 -23.93 6.91
CA VAL A 20 5.42 -22.89 6.28
C VAL A 20 4.55 -21.83 5.59
N VAL A 21 3.55 -22.26 4.82
CA VAL A 21 2.65 -21.33 4.11
C VAL A 21 1.89 -20.44 5.08
N ALA A 22 1.37 -21.01 6.17
CA ALA A 22 0.63 -20.27 7.20
C ALA A 22 1.53 -19.24 7.91
N GLU A 23 2.73 -19.65 8.32
CA GLU A 23 3.68 -18.78 9.00
C GLU A 23 4.18 -17.64 8.09
N VAL A 24 4.51 -17.94 6.84
CA VAL A 24 4.95 -16.92 5.88
C VAL A 24 3.81 -15.93 5.58
N ALA A 25 2.58 -16.39 5.43
CA ALA A 25 1.43 -15.51 5.24
C ALA A 25 1.25 -14.53 6.41
N LYS A 26 1.36 -15.02 7.65
CA LYS A 26 1.28 -14.18 8.85
C LYS A 26 2.40 -13.15 8.91
N ARG A 27 3.64 -13.55 8.63
CA ARG A 27 4.81 -12.66 8.65
C ARG A 27 4.80 -11.62 7.53
N SER A 28 4.10 -11.88 6.44
CA SER A 28 4.00 -10.95 5.31
C SER A 28 3.14 -9.72 5.58
N LEU A 29 2.35 -9.73 6.66
CA LEU A 29 1.62 -8.56 7.15
C LEU A 29 2.46 -7.79 8.17
N SER A 30 3.63 -7.34 7.78
CA SER A 30 4.57 -6.60 8.60
C SER A 30 5.27 -5.53 7.77
N ASN A 31 5.95 -4.60 8.44
CA ASN A 31 6.82 -3.67 7.75
C ASN A 31 8.11 -4.39 7.33
N VAL A 32 8.60 -4.09 6.13
CA VAL A 32 9.92 -4.58 5.69
C VAL A 32 11.01 -3.97 6.57
N SER A 33 12.02 -4.78 6.89
CA SER A 33 13.15 -4.29 7.66
C SER A 33 14.04 -3.40 6.80
N GLN A 34 14.40 -2.25 7.34
CA GLN A 34 15.19 -1.21 6.66
C GLN A 34 16.47 -0.88 7.40
N THR A 35 16.84 -1.70 8.35
CA THR A 35 17.99 -1.43 9.21
C THR A 35 19.32 -1.48 8.46
N THR A 36 19.38 -2.17 7.33
CA THR A 36 20.57 -2.18 6.47
C THR A 36 20.18 -2.44 5.02
N TYR A 37 20.51 -1.53 4.13
CA TYR A 37 20.24 -1.64 2.68
C TYR A 37 20.93 -2.85 2.03
N ASN A 38 22.03 -3.33 2.61
CA ASN A 38 22.81 -4.44 2.08
C ASN A 38 22.34 -5.83 2.53
N GLU A 39 21.46 -5.91 3.54
CA GLU A 39 21.05 -7.20 4.12
C GLU A 39 19.67 -7.65 3.66
N ALA A 40 18.87 -6.76 3.10
CA ALA A 40 17.51 -7.08 2.70
C ALA A 40 17.47 -7.45 1.22
N PHE A 41 17.68 -8.70 0.91
CA PHE A 41 17.37 -9.26 -0.41
C PHE A 41 15.86 -9.16 -0.74
N TRP A 42 15.01 -8.92 0.26
CA TRP A 42 13.57 -8.79 0.17
C TRP A 42 13.11 -7.47 0.77
N ASN A 43 13.19 -6.41 -0.01
CA ASN A 43 12.76 -5.08 0.40
C ASN A 43 11.37 -4.72 -0.11
N GLU A 44 10.56 -5.72 -0.47
CA GLU A 44 9.21 -5.49 -0.99
C GLU A 44 8.18 -5.60 0.12
N GLY A 45 7.23 -4.69 0.16
CA GLY A 45 6.14 -4.68 1.13
C GLY A 45 5.91 -3.30 1.75
N PHE A 46 5.24 -3.29 2.89
CA PHE A 46 4.96 -2.06 3.61
C PHE A 46 6.22 -1.47 4.24
N THR A 47 6.39 -0.17 4.10
CA THR A 47 7.50 0.55 4.72
C THR A 47 7.09 1.17 6.06
N ALA A 48 8.04 1.37 6.96
CA ALA A 48 7.77 1.85 8.32
C ALA A 48 7.16 3.26 8.38
N ASP A 49 7.32 4.05 7.33
CA ASP A 49 6.70 5.38 7.18
C ASP A 49 5.27 5.37 6.66
N GLY A 50 4.73 4.18 6.32
CA GLY A 50 3.36 3.99 5.86
C GLY A 50 3.20 4.05 4.34
N ALA A 51 4.28 3.89 3.60
CA ALA A 51 4.27 3.70 2.16
C ALA A 51 4.54 2.21 1.81
N GLY A 52 5.11 1.95 0.64
CA GLY A 52 5.45 0.60 0.23
C GLY A 52 6.46 0.57 -0.90
N TRP A 53 7.23 -0.52 -0.92
CA TRP A 53 8.21 -0.84 -1.93
C TRP A 53 7.83 -2.05 -2.76
N GLY A 54 8.19 -2.02 -4.02
CA GLY A 54 8.12 -3.16 -4.93
C GLY A 54 9.27 -3.14 -5.90
N HIS A 55 9.67 -4.30 -6.43
CA HIS A 55 10.85 -4.48 -7.26
C HIS A 55 12.14 -3.94 -6.63
N GLY A 56 12.35 -4.30 -5.38
CA GLY A 56 13.40 -3.73 -4.56
C GLY A 56 12.95 -2.43 -3.87
N MET A 57 13.81 -1.44 -3.81
CA MET A 57 13.57 -0.17 -3.12
C MET A 57 12.91 0.89 -4.02
N GLN A 58 11.91 0.50 -4.80
CA GLN A 58 11.18 1.44 -5.66
C GLN A 58 9.83 1.82 -5.02
N CYS A 59 9.44 3.08 -5.17
CA CYS A 59 8.15 3.60 -4.71
C CYS A 59 6.99 3.04 -5.56
N LEU A 60 6.62 1.78 -5.31
CA LEU A 60 5.49 1.10 -5.95
C LEU A 60 4.33 0.92 -4.97
N VAL A 61 3.89 2.00 -4.35
CA VAL A 61 2.89 2.02 -3.26
C VAL A 61 1.61 1.26 -3.63
N TRP A 62 1.17 1.36 -4.86
CA TRP A 62 -0.09 0.81 -5.33
C TRP A 62 -0.01 -0.60 -5.96
N GLY A 63 1.17 -1.15 -6.06
CA GLY A 63 1.41 -2.44 -6.70
C GLY A 63 1.63 -3.59 -5.72
N TYR A 64 2.87 -4.06 -5.68
CA TYR A 64 3.28 -5.28 -4.97
C TYR A 64 2.96 -5.31 -3.47
N PRO A 65 3.10 -4.20 -2.71
CA PRO A 65 2.75 -4.20 -1.28
C PRO A 65 1.31 -4.60 -1.03
N ILE A 66 0.38 -4.06 -1.82
CA ILE A 66 -1.05 -4.37 -1.71
C ILE A 66 -1.34 -5.81 -2.14
N HIS A 67 -0.77 -6.25 -3.27
CA HIS A 67 -0.97 -7.60 -3.78
C HIS A 67 -0.42 -8.66 -2.82
N GLY A 68 0.77 -8.42 -2.25
CA GLY A 68 1.37 -9.28 -1.26
C GLY A 68 0.51 -9.41 -0.01
N ALA A 69 0.13 -8.29 0.58
CA ALA A 69 -0.68 -8.24 1.79
C ALA A 69 -2.11 -8.80 1.58
N SER A 70 -2.75 -8.50 0.46
CA SER A 70 -4.06 -9.07 0.11
C SER A 70 -3.98 -10.59 -0.02
N SER A 71 -2.97 -11.11 -0.69
CA SER A 71 -2.76 -12.55 -0.82
C SER A 71 -2.49 -13.22 0.52
N ALA A 72 -1.76 -12.55 1.42
CA ALA A 72 -1.53 -13.05 2.78
C ALA A 72 -2.82 -13.07 3.59
N GLN A 73 -3.63 -12.01 3.54
CA GLN A 73 -4.95 -11.97 4.16
C GLN A 73 -5.86 -13.08 3.64
N ASP A 74 -5.89 -13.30 2.34
CA ASP A 74 -6.69 -14.37 1.73
C ASP A 74 -6.24 -15.75 2.23
N MET A 75 -4.94 -15.99 2.36
CA MET A 75 -4.41 -17.23 2.89
C MET A 75 -4.82 -17.45 4.34
N LEU A 76 -4.63 -16.47 5.20
CA LEU A 76 -5.04 -16.55 6.61
C LEU A 76 -6.55 -16.79 6.75
N TRP A 77 -7.35 -16.19 5.87
CA TRP A 77 -8.80 -16.40 5.86
C TRP A 77 -9.20 -17.79 5.38
N ILE A 78 -8.53 -18.35 4.38
CA ILE A 78 -8.75 -19.73 3.93
C ILE A 78 -8.47 -20.71 5.07
N LEU A 79 -7.42 -20.47 5.85
CA LEU A 79 -7.00 -21.36 6.94
C LEU A 79 -7.78 -21.15 8.26
N ARG A 80 -8.68 -20.17 8.38
CA ARG A 80 -9.31 -19.74 9.64
C ARG A 80 -9.99 -20.85 10.46
N ASP A 81 -10.60 -21.81 9.79
CA ASP A 81 -11.35 -22.91 10.42
C ASP A 81 -10.53 -24.21 10.50
N THR A 82 -9.22 -24.12 10.39
CA THR A 82 -8.25 -25.21 10.43
C THR A 82 -7.34 -25.08 11.66
N PRO A 83 -6.51 -26.09 11.98
CA PRO A 83 -5.49 -25.98 13.02
C PRO A 83 -4.49 -24.81 12.80
N TRP A 84 -4.36 -24.32 11.59
CA TRP A 84 -3.52 -23.16 11.23
C TRP A 84 -4.27 -21.82 11.27
N GLY A 85 -5.55 -21.84 11.67
CA GLY A 85 -6.35 -20.63 11.82
C GLY A 85 -5.75 -19.65 12.83
N GLN A 86 -5.54 -18.40 12.42
CA GLN A 86 -4.93 -17.38 13.25
C GLN A 86 -5.67 -16.06 13.11
N SER A 87 -5.79 -15.34 14.24
CA SER A 87 -6.17 -13.93 14.24
C SER A 87 -4.97 -13.09 13.82
N LEU A 88 -5.22 -11.87 13.34
CA LEU A 88 -4.16 -10.90 13.14
C LEU A 88 -3.52 -10.54 14.48
N THR A 89 -2.21 -10.58 14.54
CA THR A 89 -1.46 -10.11 15.71
C THR A 89 -1.50 -8.58 15.79
N ARG A 90 -1.14 -8.02 16.94
CA ARG A 90 -1.05 -6.56 17.09
C ARG A 90 -0.05 -5.95 16.10
N GLU A 91 1.05 -6.62 15.84
CA GLU A 91 2.04 -6.21 14.85
C GLU A 91 1.45 -6.17 13.42
N ASN A 92 0.69 -7.19 13.03
CA ASN A 92 0.00 -7.19 11.74
C ASN A 92 -0.99 -6.02 11.62
N VAL A 93 -1.76 -5.78 12.68
CA VAL A 93 -2.72 -4.67 12.74
C VAL A 93 -2.01 -3.32 12.62
N GLU A 94 -0.91 -3.13 13.33
CA GLU A 94 -0.13 -1.88 13.29
C GLU A 94 0.48 -1.63 11.91
N ALA A 95 1.00 -2.65 11.25
CA ALA A 95 1.51 -2.54 9.89
C ALA A 95 0.41 -2.14 8.89
N LEU A 96 -0.77 -2.80 8.98
CA LEU A 96 -1.93 -2.47 8.15
C LEU A 96 -2.43 -1.04 8.39
N LEU A 97 -2.60 -0.64 9.66
CA LEU A 97 -3.03 0.71 10.02
C LEU A 97 -2.05 1.77 9.53
N ASN A 98 -0.75 1.52 9.72
CA ASN A 98 0.29 2.44 9.26
C ASN A 98 0.24 2.62 7.74
N PHE A 99 0.11 1.52 7.01
CA PHE A 99 -0.02 1.56 5.56
C PHE A 99 -1.31 2.29 5.11
N TYR A 100 -2.48 1.97 5.67
CA TYR A 100 -3.72 2.65 5.31
C TYR A 100 -3.66 4.16 5.59
N ARG A 101 -3.12 4.56 6.73
CA ARG A 101 -2.95 5.98 7.09
C ARG A 101 -1.96 6.70 6.19
N GLY A 102 -0.83 6.07 5.90
CA GLY A 102 0.18 6.61 5.00
C GLY A 102 -0.31 6.74 3.57
N SER A 103 -0.94 5.68 3.07
CA SER A 103 -1.45 5.62 1.70
C SER A 103 -2.51 6.68 1.39
N THR A 104 -3.22 7.22 2.40
CA THR A 104 -4.15 8.32 2.17
C THR A 104 -3.48 9.59 1.66
N PHE A 105 -2.18 9.75 1.90
CA PHE A 105 -1.41 10.88 1.37
C PHE A 105 -1.04 10.72 -0.11
N TYR A 106 -1.10 9.52 -0.65
CA TYR A 106 -0.73 9.23 -2.03
C TYR A 106 -1.89 9.33 -3.03
N HIS A 107 -2.99 9.94 -2.65
CA HIS A 107 -4.08 10.28 -3.57
C HIS A 107 -4.78 11.56 -3.11
N TYR A 108 -5.43 12.25 -4.04
CA TYR A 108 -6.13 13.49 -3.78
C TYR A 108 -7.44 13.55 -4.55
N LYS A 109 -8.55 13.73 -3.83
CA LYS A 109 -9.92 13.80 -4.41
C LYS A 109 -10.24 12.63 -5.36
N GLY A 110 -9.75 11.44 -5.05
CA GLY A 110 -9.95 10.23 -5.85
C GLY A 110 -8.95 10.06 -7.01
N TYR A 111 -7.98 10.95 -7.16
CA TYR A 111 -6.96 10.88 -8.20
C TYR A 111 -5.62 10.45 -7.60
N ILE A 112 -4.92 9.60 -8.33
CA ILE A 112 -3.60 9.10 -7.99
C ILE A 112 -2.54 9.90 -8.75
N PRO A 113 -1.51 10.41 -8.08
CA PRO A 113 -0.37 11.02 -8.77
C PRO A 113 0.31 10.05 -9.74
N PRO A 114 0.80 10.53 -10.89
CA PRO A 114 1.32 9.66 -11.95
C PRO A 114 2.70 9.03 -11.67
N CYS A 115 3.30 9.24 -10.51
CA CYS A 115 4.65 8.79 -10.17
C CYS A 115 4.70 7.66 -9.13
N LEU A 116 3.60 6.95 -8.88
CA LEU A 116 3.48 6.00 -7.76
C LEU A 116 3.44 4.53 -8.16
N ASP A 117 3.45 4.26 -9.43
CA ASP A 117 3.45 2.93 -10.02
C ASP A 117 3.99 3.05 -11.44
N ARG A 118 4.65 2.02 -11.92
CA ARG A 118 5.19 2.01 -13.29
C ARG A 118 4.13 2.21 -14.38
N TYR A 119 2.87 2.00 -14.05
CA TYR A 119 1.73 2.19 -14.96
C TYR A 119 0.83 3.37 -14.57
N SER A 120 1.16 4.15 -13.55
CA SER A 120 0.29 5.23 -13.03
C SER A 120 -0.06 6.26 -14.10
N MET A 121 0.88 6.60 -14.97
CA MET A 121 0.66 7.54 -16.08
C MET A 121 -0.36 7.02 -17.10
N VAL A 122 -0.44 5.72 -17.30
CA VAL A 122 -1.26 5.09 -18.34
C VAL A 122 -2.62 4.62 -17.80
N TYR A 123 -2.60 3.92 -16.68
CA TYR A 123 -3.82 3.25 -16.17
C TYR A 123 -4.68 4.13 -15.29
N TYR A 124 -4.10 5.12 -14.65
CA TYR A 124 -4.83 6.02 -13.77
C TYR A 124 -5.19 7.35 -14.44
N GLU A 125 -5.17 7.41 -15.78
CA GLU A 125 -5.55 8.58 -16.57
C GLU A 125 -6.87 9.21 -16.11
N GLY A 126 -6.82 9.90 -14.97
CA GLY A 126 -7.89 10.75 -14.48
C GLY A 126 -9.28 10.09 -14.38
N LYS A 127 -9.33 8.76 -14.30
CA LYS A 127 -10.54 8.10 -13.84
C LYS A 127 -10.44 8.01 -12.33
N PRO A 128 -11.42 8.50 -11.59
CA PRO A 128 -11.56 8.16 -10.19
C PRO A 128 -11.71 6.64 -10.13
N ALA A 129 -10.60 5.95 -10.01
CA ALA A 129 -10.57 4.52 -9.75
C ALA A 129 -10.88 4.31 -8.26
N HIS A 130 -11.35 3.14 -7.89
CA HIS A 130 -11.26 2.71 -6.51
C HIS A 130 -9.82 2.85 -6.07
N ILE A 131 -9.60 3.47 -4.91
CA ILE A 131 -8.25 3.57 -4.37
C ILE A 131 -7.70 2.15 -4.24
N PRO A 132 -6.50 1.85 -4.74
CA PRO A 132 -6.00 0.48 -4.88
C PRO A 132 -6.05 -0.38 -3.61
N TYR A 133 -5.90 0.22 -2.42
CA TYR A 133 -5.99 -0.51 -1.14
C TYR A 133 -7.44 -0.74 -0.64
N TYR A 134 -8.48 -0.28 -1.36
CA TYR A 134 -9.86 -0.33 -0.89
C TYR A 134 -10.35 -1.74 -0.53
N GLU A 135 -10.13 -2.71 -1.42
CA GLU A 135 -10.58 -4.09 -1.19
C GLU A 135 -9.79 -4.76 -0.05
N MET A 136 -8.49 -4.49 0.05
CA MET A 136 -7.66 -4.98 1.14
C MET A 136 -8.10 -4.40 2.50
N LEU A 137 -8.40 -3.11 2.55
CA LEU A 137 -8.91 -2.43 3.72
C LEU A 137 -10.27 -2.99 4.15
N LYS A 138 -11.18 -3.16 3.20
CA LYS A 138 -12.50 -3.76 3.43
C LYS A 138 -12.39 -5.17 3.98
N ALA A 139 -11.55 -6.01 3.38
CA ALA A 139 -11.28 -7.36 3.83
C ALA A 139 -10.73 -7.39 5.27
N SER A 140 -9.85 -6.46 5.65
CA SER A 140 -9.34 -6.36 7.03
C SER A 140 -10.48 -6.16 8.04
N VAL A 141 -11.39 -5.25 7.76
CA VAL A 141 -12.51 -4.91 8.66
C VAL A 141 -13.57 -6.00 8.72
N GLU A 142 -13.89 -6.64 7.59
CA GLU A 142 -14.92 -7.66 7.49
C GLU A 142 -14.47 -9.01 8.07
N ARG A 143 -13.21 -9.37 7.84
CA ARG A 143 -12.69 -10.70 8.22
C ARG A 143 -12.16 -10.75 9.64
N TRP A 144 -11.56 -9.68 10.15
CA TRP A 144 -10.93 -9.65 11.48
C TRP A 144 -11.37 -8.47 12.35
N PRO A 145 -12.67 -8.18 12.50
CA PRO A 145 -13.10 -7.03 13.29
C PRO A 145 -12.62 -7.10 14.75
N ALA A 146 -12.50 -8.31 15.32
CA ALA A 146 -12.04 -8.49 16.69
C ALA A 146 -10.55 -8.21 16.92
N SER A 147 -9.75 -8.10 15.85
CA SER A 147 -8.32 -7.77 15.96
C SER A 147 -8.07 -6.27 16.11
N PHE A 148 -9.06 -5.44 15.84
CA PHE A 148 -8.98 -3.98 15.93
C PHE A 148 -9.73 -3.47 17.16
N THR A 149 -9.26 -2.37 17.71
CA THR A 149 -10.01 -1.63 18.73
C THR A 149 -11.24 -0.95 18.12
N ASP A 150 -12.23 -0.59 18.93
CA ASP A 150 -13.42 0.15 18.45
C ASP A 150 -13.06 1.47 17.77
N SER A 151 -12.02 2.14 18.25
CA SER A 151 -11.54 3.39 17.65
C SER A 151 -10.94 3.15 16.26
N GLU A 152 -10.13 2.11 16.12
CA GLU A 152 -9.53 1.72 14.85
C GLU A 152 -10.60 1.26 13.85
N LEU A 153 -11.58 0.48 14.29
CA LEU A 153 -12.70 0.07 13.42
C LEU A 153 -13.52 1.26 12.92
N ARG A 154 -13.79 2.25 13.78
CA ARG A 154 -14.49 3.47 13.34
C ARG A 154 -13.69 4.24 12.30
N GLU A 155 -12.37 4.37 12.52
CA GLU A 155 -11.45 5.01 11.57
C GLU A 155 -11.44 4.28 10.22
N LEU A 156 -11.25 2.96 10.23
CA LEU A 156 -11.18 2.16 9.01
C LEU A 156 -12.51 2.15 8.24
N LYS A 157 -13.66 2.09 8.93
CA LYS A 157 -14.97 2.19 8.29
C LYS A 157 -15.19 3.56 7.63
N GLN A 158 -14.67 4.63 8.21
CA GLN A 158 -14.69 5.94 7.59
C GLN A 158 -13.78 6.00 6.36
N LEU A 159 -12.58 5.43 6.44
CA LEU A 159 -11.69 5.33 5.27
C LEU A 159 -12.33 4.53 4.13
N ILE A 160 -12.99 3.41 4.42
CA ILE A 160 -13.73 2.62 3.42
C ILE A 160 -14.79 3.47 2.72
N LYS A 161 -15.58 4.20 3.50
CA LYS A 161 -16.63 5.06 2.95
C LYS A 161 -16.07 6.14 2.03
N GLU A 162 -15.00 6.77 2.42
CA GLU A 162 -14.38 7.86 1.68
C GLU A 162 -13.63 7.35 0.44
N ALA A 163 -12.88 6.28 0.56
CA ALA A 163 -12.17 5.65 -0.56
C ALA A 163 -13.13 5.10 -1.62
N GLY A 164 -14.26 4.51 -1.19
CA GLY A 164 -15.26 3.95 -2.10
C GLY A 164 -16.07 5.00 -2.87
N GLN A 165 -16.09 6.24 -2.43
CA GLN A 165 -16.80 7.34 -3.08
C GLN A 165 -15.93 8.15 -4.05
N ASN A 166 -14.67 7.80 -4.22
CA ASN A 166 -13.70 8.57 -5.01
C ASN A 166 -13.57 10.05 -4.61
N ASN A 167 -14.09 10.42 -3.46
CA ASN A 167 -14.09 11.79 -2.95
C ASN A 167 -13.77 11.78 -1.47
N ILE A 168 -12.48 11.75 -1.16
CA ILE A 168 -12.04 11.66 0.22
C ILE A 168 -12.06 13.05 0.86
N ARG A 169 -13.13 13.29 1.58
CA ARG A 169 -13.20 14.35 2.57
C ARG A 169 -12.90 13.74 3.93
N MET A 170 -11.71 14.02 4.44
CA MET A 170 -11.31 13.57 5.77
C MET A 170 -11.82 14.53 6.84
N GLU A 171 -13.12 14.83 6.78
CA GLU A 171 -13.78 15.69 7.76
C GLU A 171 -13.87 14.98 9.11
N GLY A 172 -13.56 15.68 10.18
CA GLY A 172 -13.64 15.17 11.55
C GLY A 172 -12.40 14.42 12.05
N TYR A 173 -11.37 14.25 11.25
CA TYR A 173 -10.10 13.75 11.73
C TYR A 173 -9.14 14.87 12.13
N PRO A 174 -8.29 14.66 13.15
CA PRO A 174 -7.31 15.64 13.54
C PRO A 174 -6.41 16.07 12.38
N ALA A 175 -6.15 17.35 12.28
CA ALA A 175 -5.12 17.86 11.38
C ALA A 175 -3.80 17.11 11.63
N GLY A 176 -3.10 16.74 10.56
CA GLY A 176 -1.84 15.99 10.62
C GLY A 176 -1.96 14.46 10.51
N ARG A 177 -3.16 13.86 10.74
CA ARG A 177 -3.33 12.41 10.51
C ARG A 177 -3.49 12.10 9.02
N TYR A 178 -4.29 12.88 8.31
CA TYR A 178 -4.62 12.72 6.88
C TYR A 178 -4.45 14.00 6.08
N ASN A 179 -4.31 15.13 6.74
CA ASN A 179 -3.96 16.41 6.17
C ASN A 179 -2.73 16.94 6.89
N GLY A 180 -1.94 17.74 6.21
CA GLY A 180 -0.69 18.28 6.73
C GLY A 180 0.48 17.99 5.80
N THR A 181 1.68 18.08 6.33
CA THR A 181 2.91 17.72 5.62
C THR A 181 3.41 16.40 6.16
N ARG A 182 3.72 15.45 5.27
CA ARG A 182 4.31 14.17 5.63
C ARG A 182 5.54 13.91 4.77
N TRP A 183 6.61 13.47 5.43
CA TRP A 183 7.83 13.00 4.82
C TRP A 183 7.84 11.48 4.87
N PHE A 184 7.87 10.85 3.70
CA PHE A 184 8.03 9.42 3.55
C PHE A 184 9.50 9.13 3.28
N TYR A 185 10.24 8.94 4.34
CA TYR A 185 11.71 8.87 4.31
C TYR A 185 12.26 7.61 3.63
N ASN A 186 11.41 6.61 3.41
CA ASN A 186 11.81 5.40 2.68
C ASN A 186 11.69 5.56 1.16
N ASN A 187 10.76 6.41 0.72
CA ASN A 187 10.51 6.67 -0.69
C ASN A 187 11.01 8.03 -1.13
N ASP A 188 11.58 8.80 -0.22
CA ASP A 188 12.00 10.19 -0.45
C ASP A 188 10.89 11.09 -1.03
N ASP A 189 9.66 10.86 -0.55
CA ASP A 189 8.50 11.63 -0.94
C ASP A 189 8.13 12.66 0.12
N LEU A 190 8.00 13.92 -0.28
CA LEU A 190 7.42 14.96 0.54
C LEU A 190 6.02 15.30 0.05
N ILE A 191 5.03 15.09 0.90
CA ILE A 191 3.63 15.35 0.55
C ILE A 191 3.04 16.40 1.48
N LYS A 192 2.45 17.43 0.89
CA LYS A 192 1.57 18.39 1.56
C LYS A 192 0.14 18.19 1.07
N ARG A 193 -0.74 17.77 1.96
CA ARG A 193 -2.16 17.56 1.67
C ARG A 193 -3.02 18.46 2.54
N THR A 194 -3.94 19.18 1.91
CA THR A 194 -4.94 20.03 2.57
C THR A 194 -6.29 19.81 1.89
N PRO A 195 -7.41 20.29 2.45
CA PRO A 195 -8.70 20.28 1.76
C PRO A 195 -8.70 21.01 0.41
N ASP A 196 -7.84 22.03 0.26
CA ASP A 196 -7.86 22.96 -0.87
C ASP A 196 -6.81 22.64 -1.94
N TYR A 197 -5.72 21.98 -1.56
CA TYR A 197 -4.65 21.63 -2.48
C TYR A 197 -3.82 20.44 -1.99
N TYR A 198 -3.12 19.87 -2.93
CA TYR A 198 -2.16 18.80 -2.77
C TYR A 198 -0.85 19.17 -3.45
N MET A 199 0.25 18.88 -2.82
CA MET A 199 1.59 19.00 -3.40
C MET A 199 2.39 17.76 -3.04
N MET A 200 3.10 17.23 -4.01
CA MET A 200 4.01 16.11 -3.84
C MET A 200 5.35 16.44 -4.50
N VAL A 201 6.43 16.14 -3.82
CA VAL A 201 7.78 16.11 -4.38
C VAL A 201 8.26 14.66 -4.27
N ASN A 202 8.54 14.06 -5.39
CA ASN A 202 9.03 12.70 -5.50
C ASN A 202 10.51 12.72 -5.88
N MET A 203 11.34 12.03 -5.10
CA MET A 203 12.79 12.05 -5.23
C MET A 203 13.36 10.64 -5.22
N ALA A 204 14.57 10.48 -5.75
CA ALA A 204 15.39 9.28 -5.59
C ALA A 204 16.62 9.60 -4.73
N SER A 205 17.14 8.58 -4.07
CA SER A 205 18.36 8.67 -3.27
C SER A 205 19.02 7.30 -3.15
N SER A 206 20.02 7.17 -2.27
CA SER A 206 20.56 5.86 -1.89
C SER A 206 19.56 4.96 -1.13
N ARG A 207 18.39 5.47 -0.75
CA ARG A 207 17.34 4.75 -0.01
C ARG A 207 16.19 4.27 -0.88
N CYS A 208 15.96 4.95 -2.01
CA CYS A 208 14.87 4.62 -2.92
C CYS A 208 15.30 4.88 -4.36
N ASP A 209 15.24 3.85 -5.16
CA ASP A 209 15.56 3.95 -6.58
C ASP A 209 14.43 4.63 -7.36
N GLY A 210 14.75 5.20 -8.52
CA GLY A 210 13.76 5.66 -9.49
C GLY A 210 12.91 4.51 -10.02
N LEU A 211 11.71 4.81 -10.50
CA LEU A 211 10.82 3.81 -11.07
C LEU A 211 11.41 3.16 -12.31
N GLU A 212 11.24 1.86 -12.40
CA GLU A 212 11.58 1.11 -13.60
C GLU A 212 10.62 1.40 -14.75
N SER A 213 11.09 1.18 -15.96
CA SER A 213 10.28 1.23 -17.18
C SER A 213 9.48 -0.06 -17.36
N ALA A 214 8.19 0.05 -17.70
CA ALA A 214 7.34 -1.12 -17.94
C ALA A 214 7.45 -1.70 -19.37
N GLY A 215 8.25 -1.11 -20.23
CA GLY A 215 8.68 -1.69 -21.50
C GLY A 215 7.71 -1.58 -22.69
N ASN A 216 6.54 -1.00 -22.54
CA ASN A 216 5.52 -1.03 -23.61
C ASN A 216 4.90 0.33 -23.99
N PHE A 217 5.24 1.42 -23.32
CA PHE A 217 4.65 2.76 -23.54
C PHE A 217 5.64 3.87 -23.23
N ALA A 218 5.20 5.06 -22.95
CA ALA A 218 6.01 6.23 -22.61
C ALA A 218 6.84 6.08 -21.30
N ASP A 219 7.10 4.89 -20.89
CA ASP A 219 7.77 4.43 -19.69
C ASP A 219 9.27 4.71 -19.70
N GLU A 220 9.82 5.02 -20.86
CA GLU A 220 11.24 5.43 -21.02
C GLU A 220 11.61 6.61 -20.11
N PHE A 221 10.59 7.36 -19.67
CA PHE A 221 10.75 8.51 -18.81
C PHE A 221 10.50 8.22 -17.32
N ASN A 222 10.09 7.01 -16.95
CA ASN A 222 9.77 6.67 -15.55
C ASN A 222 10.94 6.89 -14.61
N ILE A 223 12.16 6.66 -15.06
CA ILE A 223 13.37 6.92 -14.27
C ILE A 223 13.47 8.37 -13.81
N TYR A 224 12.94 9.31 -14.58
CA TYR A 224 12.97 10.74 -14.25
C TYR A 224 11.86 11.19 -13.32
N THR A 225 10.87 10.34 -13.03
CA THR A 225 9.76 10.69 -12.12
C THR A 225 10.23 10.88 -10.69
N ASN A 226 11.41 10.36 -10.35
CA ASN A 226 12.03 10.50 -9.03
C ASN A 226 13.15 11.56 -8.97
N ASP A 227 13.35 12.34 -10.03
CA ASP A 227 14.38 13.38 -10.09
C ASP A 227 13.88 14.74 -9.58
N GLY A 228 13.12 14.75 -8.49
CA GLY A 228 12.54 15.95 -7.92
C GLY A 228 11.23 16.36 -8.61
N LEU A 229 10.50 15.40 -9.18
CA LEU A 229 9.19 15.68 -9.77
C LEU A 229 8.28 16.35 -8.74
N THR A 230 7.82 17.55 -9.06
CA THR A 230 6.91 18.31 -8.21
C THR A 230 5.53 18.38 -8.85
N LEU A 231 4.54 17.85 -8.16
CA LEU A 231 3.14 17.86 -8.56
C LEU A 231 2.35 18.81 -7.68
N PHE A 232 1.44 19.57 -8.28
CA PHE A 232 0.52 20.44 -7.58
C PHE A 232 -0.90 20.27 -8.11
N GLN A 233 -1.84 19.98 -7.22
CA GLN A 233 -3.23 19.71 -7.57
C GLN A 233 -4.18 20.52 -6.67
N ARG A 234 -5.24 21.04 -7.24
CA ARG A 234 -6.37 21.69 -6.53
C ARG A 234 -7.68 20.94 -6.75
N LYS A 235 -7.87 20.41 -7.93
CA LYS A 235 -9.06 19.65 -8.30
C LYS A 235 -8.84 18.13 -8.23
N GLY A 236 -7.58 17.69 -8.38
CA GLY A 236 -7.17 16.30 -8.43
C GLY A 236 -6.95 15.78 -9.85
N ASP A 237 -7.51 16.43 -10.85
CA ASP A 237 -7.50 16.00 -12.25
C ASP A 237 -6.54 16.81 -13.15
N GLU A 238 -5.65 17.59 -12.55
CA GLU A 238 -4.71 18.44 -13.29
C GLU A 238 -3.76 17.65 -14.20
N TYR A 239 -3.44 16.41 -13.85
CA TYR A 239 -2.55 15.52 -14.60
C TYR A 239 -3.30 14.43 -15.35
N ARG A 240 -4.58 14.65 -15.64
CA ARG A 240 -5.45 13.64 -16.27
C ARG A 240 -5.09 13.34 -17.72
N LYS A 241 -4.51 14.28 -18.39
CA LYS A 241 -4.03 14.17 -19.77
C LYS A 241 -2.72 14.92 -19.90
N ILE A 242 -1.67 14.20 -19.89
CA ILE A 242 -0.38 14.66 -20.36
C ILE A 242 -0.13 14.03 -21.71
#